data_7d5ea84b6a9848f9b34c050efc5a9535
#
_entry.id   7d5ea84b6a9848f9b34c050efc5a9535
#
_cell.length_a   1.000
_cell.length_b   1.000
_cell.length_c   1.000
_cell.angle_alpha   90.00
_cell.angle_beta   90.00
_cell.angle_gamma   90.00
#
_symmetry.space_group_name_H-M   'P 1'
#
loop_
_entity.id
_entity.type
_entity.pdbx_description
1 polymer ?
#
loop_
_entity_poly.entity_id
_entity_poly.type
_entity_poly.pdbx_seq_one_letter_code
_entity_poly.pdbx_strand_id
1 'polypeptide(L)'
;MDAEPDGSALAEDLRAAVAAHLEAVGALDAEAVAAGFAADAVFSTDDDQAVGQREVYTLFRDAFADAATVDLELARMVVAGDTAACELTERIRWRSGATLELRLAAFYTVSGGLITRVRVYRFLPG
;
A
#
# COMPACT_ATOMS: atom_id res chain seq x y z
N MET A 1 -2.75 -5.77 -35.99
CA MET A 1 -2.70 -4.41 -35.43
C MET A 1 -2.54 -4.53 -33.95
N ASP A 2 -1.40 -4.14 -33.46
CA ASP A 2 -1.12 -4.24 -32.04
C ASP A 2 -1.80 -3.12 -31.32
N ALA A 3 -2.83 -3.46 -30.58
CA ALA A 3 -3.45 -2.49 -29.71
C ALA A 3 -2.51 -2.25 -28.53
N GLU A 4 -2.08 -1.03 -28.36
CA GLU A 4 -1.46 -0.66 -27.10
C GLU A 4 -2.48 -0.91 -26.00
N PRO A 5 -2.03 -1.37 -24.80
CA PRO A 5 -2.97 -1.52 -23.69
C PRO A 5 -3.67 -0.18 -23.49
N ASP A 6 -4.97 -0.18 -23.54
CA ASP A 6 -5.71 1.04 -23.31
C ASP A 6 -5.59 1.47 -21.86
N GLY A 7 -5.90 2.74 -21.57
CA GLY A 7 -5.83 3.26 -20.22
C GLY A 7 -6.72 2.53 -19.24
N SER A 8 -7.80 1.88 -19.72
CA SER A 8 -8.72 1.11 -18.88
C SER A 8 -8.07 -0.15 -18.32
N ALA A 9 -7.32 -0.88 -19.16
CA ALA A 9 -6.65 -2.11 -18.72
C ALA A 9 -5.56 -1.81 -17.69
N LEU A 10 -4.76 -0.77 -17.94
CA LEU A 10 -3.75 -0.32 -16.99
C LEU A 10 -4.36 0.15 -15.68
N ALA A 11 -5.47 0.89 -15.77
CA ALA A 11 -6.17 1.37 -14.58
C ALA A 11 -6.76 0.22 -13.78
N GLU A 12 -7.29 -0.81 -14.44
CA GLU A 12 -7.83 -1.99 -13.77
C GLU A 12 -6.72 -2.78 -13.04
N ASP A 13 -5.58 -2.98 -13.71
CA ASP A 13 -4.42 -3.65 -13.09
C ASP A 13 -3.91 -2.87 -11.89
N LEU A 14 -3.87 -1.57 -11.99
CA LEU A 14 -3.45 -0.68 -10.93
C LEU A 14 -4.40 -0.77 -9.73
N ARG A 15 -5.72 -0.70 -9.99
CA ARG A 15 -6.72 -0.83 -8.94
C ARG A 15 -6.67 -2.19 -8.27
N ALA A 16 -6.48 -3.25 -9.05
CA ALA A 16 -6.37 -4.62 -8.52
C ALA A 16 -5.15 -4.77 -7.62
N ALA A 17 -4.00 -4.22 -8.03
CA ALA A 17 -2.77 -4.28 -7.23
C ALA A 17 -2.92 -3.52 -5.91
N VAL A 18 -3.52 -2.34 -5.95
CA VAL A 18 -3.77 -1.55 -4.74
C VAL A 18 -4.77 -2.25 -3.83
N ALA A 19 -5.87 -2.78 -4.37
CA ALA A 19 -6.87 -3.49 -3.58
C ALA A 19 -6.28 -4.72 -2.89
N ALA A 20 -5.46 -5.49 -3.60
CA ALA A 20 -4.79 -6.67 -3.03
C ALA A 20 -3.82 -6.27 -1.91
N HIS A 21 -3.10 -5.16 -2.09
CA HIS A 21 -2.21 -4.64 -1.07
C HIS A 21 -2.96 -4.24 0.20
N LEU A 22 -4.04 -3.48 0.06
CA LEU A 22 -4.84 -3.05 1.21
C LEU A 22 -5.46 -4.24 1.94
N GLU A 23 -5.91 -5.26 1.20
CA GLU A 23 -6.44 -6.48 1.78
C GLU A 23 -5.37 -7.24 2.57
N ALA A 24 -4.16 -7.37 2.02
CA ALA A 24 -3.05 -8.04 2.70
C ALA A 24 -2.64 -7.31 3.98
N VAL A 25 -2.61 -5.98 3.95
CA VAL A 25 -2.32 -5.17 5.14
C VAL A 25 -3.42 -5.38 6.20
N GLY A 26 -4.68 -5.33 5.81
CA GLY A 26 -5.80 -5.56 6.72
C GLY A 26 -5.82 -6.97 7.31
N ALA A 27 -5.29 -7.96 6.58
CA ALA A 27 -5.15 -9.33 7.06
C ALA A 27 -3.90 -9.55 7.94
N LEU A 28 -3.07 -8.53 8.12
CA LEU A 28 -1.79 -8.62 8.84
C LEU A 28 -0.86 -9.70 8.24
N ASP A 29 -0.90 -9.84 6.91
CA ASP A 29 -0.17 -10.87 6.18
C ASP A 29 1.02 -10.24 5.45
N ALA A 30 2.18 -10.19 6.13
CA ALA A 30 3.39 -9.58 5.59
C ALA A 30 3.92 -10.30 4.34
N GLU A 31 3.73 -11.61 4.25
CA GLU A 31 4.13 -12.37 3.05
C GLU A 31 3.30 -11.96 1.84
N ALA A 32 1.98 -11.85 2.02
CA ALA A 32 1.08 -11.41 0.95
C ALA A 32 1.37 -9.97 0.54
N VAL A 33 1.67 -9.09 1.50
CA VAL A 33 2.08 -7.71 1.21
C VAL A 33 3.32 -7.73 0.32
N ALA A 34 4.37 -8.43 0.73
CA ALA A 34 5.63 -8.48 -0.02
C ALA A 34 5.46 -9.10 -1.41
N ALA A 35 4.61 -10.11 -1.53
CA ALA A 35 4.36 -10.77 -2.82
C ALA A 35 3.77 -9.84 -3.89
N GLY A 36 3.10 -8.77 -3.47
CA GLY A 36 2.54 -7.77 -4.39
C GLY A 36 3.54 -6.72 -4.86
N PHE A 37 4.77 -6.74 -4.36
CA PHE A 37 5.81 -5.77 -4.70
C PHE A 37 6.80 -6.36 -5.69
N ALA A 38 7.32 -5.50 -6.57
CA ALA A 38 8.43 -5.89 -7.45
C ALA A 38 9.69 -6.13 -6.62
N ALA A 39 10.64 -6.90 -7.19
CA ALA A 39 11.86 -7.28 -6.48
C ALA A 39 12.71 -6.08 -6.04
N ASP A 40 12.65 -4.98 -6.79
CA ASP A 40 13.40 -3.74 -6.53
C ASP A 40 12.51 -2.58 -6.10
N ALA A 41 11.31 -2.88 -5.61
CA ALA A 41 10.34 -1.85 -5.22
C ALA A 41 10.86 -0.98 -4.08
N VAL A 42 10.38 0.25 -4.05
CA VAL A 42 10.69 1.20 -2.97
C VAL A 42 9.42 1.59 -2.25
N PHE A 43 9.39 1.36 -0.95
CA PHE A 43 8.31 1.80 -0.07
C PHE A 43 8.87 2.87 0.87
N SER A 44 8.24 4.03 0.92
CA SER A 44 8.71 5.11 1.79
C SER A 44 7.57 5.80 2.51
N THR A 45 7.84 6.14 3.76
CA THR A 45 7.01 7.01 4.60
C THR A 45 7.85 8.20 5.03
N ASP A 46 7.32 9.02 5.94
CA ASP A 46 8.09 10.14 6.49
C ASP A 46 9.32 9.67 7.27
N ASP A 47 9.20 8.52 7.94
CA ASP A 47 10.20 8.01 8.87
C ASP A 47 10.97 6.81 8.36
N ASP A 48 10.40 6.05 7.43
CA ASP A 48 10.93 4.76 7.02
C ASP A 48 11.10 4.65 5.52
N GLN A 49 12.06 3.84 5.12
CA GLN A 49 12.25 3.45 3.74
C GLN A 49 12.62 1.98 3.67
N ALA A 50 11.97 1.25 2.78
CA ALA A 50 12.30 -0.14 2.48
C ALA A 50 12.58 -0.26 0.99
N VAL A 51 13.71 -0.85 0.65
CA VAL A 51 14.13 -1.07 -0.74
C VAL A 51 14.21 -2.57 -0.98
N GLY A 52 13.44 -3.03 -1.95
CA GLY A 52 13.36 -4.43 -2.30
C GLY A 52 12.31 -5.20 -1.49
N GLN A 53 11.86 -6.28 -2.08
CA GLN A 53 10.78 -7.10 -1.55
C GLN A 53 11.07 -7.61 -0.13
N ARG A 54 12.33 -7.97 0.14
CA ARG A 54 12.73 -8.48 1.45
C ARG A 54 12.61 -7.43 2.55
N GLU A 55 13.06 -6.21 2.27
CA GLU A 55 12.95 -5.12 3.24
C GLU A 55 11.49 -4.71 3.47
N VAL A 56 10.68 -4.75 2.41
CA VAL A 56 9.24 -4.50 2.52
C VAL A 56 8.61 -5.55 3.45
N TYR A 57 8.94 -6.82 3.25
CA TYR A 57 8.47 -7.89 4.13
C TYR A 57 8.82 -7.63 5.59
N THR A 58 10.08 -7.31 5.86
CA THR A 58 10.56 -7.08 7.23
C THR A 58 9.85 -5.88 7.86
N LEU A 59 9.68 -4.80 7.11
CA LEU A 59 8.99 -3.61 7.58
C LEU A 59 7.55 -3.93 8.03
N PHE A 60 6.80 -4.63 7.19
CA PHE A 60 5.41 -4.96 7.52
C PHE A 60 5.30 -6.03 8.61
N ARG A 61 6.18 -7.03 8.58
CA ARG A 61 6.23 -8.03 9.66
C ARG A 61 6.41 -7.36 11.03
N ASP A 62 7.35 -6.43 11.12
CA ASP A 62 7.62 -5.73 12.36
C ASP A 62 6.47 -4.82 12.77
N ALA A 63 5.86 -4.13 11.80
CA ALA A 63 4.69 -3.30 12.05
C ALA A 63 3.49 -4.11 12.55
N PHE A 64 3.31 -5.32 12.05
CA PHE A 64 2.19 -6.19 12.43
C PHE A 64 2.38 -6.91 13.75
N ALA A 65 3.63 -6.96 14.27
CA ALA A 65 3.94 -7.78 15.45
C ALA A 65 3.08 -7.43 16.67
N ASP A 66 2.78 -6.16 16.89
CA ASP A 66 2.02 -5.68 18.03
C ASP A 66 0.58 -5.29 17.69
N ALA A 67 0.18 -5.45 16.44
CA ALA A 67 -1.16 -5.09 15.98
C ALA A 67 -2.15 -6.23 16.23
N ALA A 68 -3.28 -5.91 16.82
CA ALA A 68 -4.40 -6.84 16.91
C ALA A 68 -5.27 -6.77 15.66
N THR A 69 -5.58 -5.56 15.20
CA THR A 69 -6.33 -5.34 13.96
C THR A 69 -5.81 -4.11 13.25
N VAL A 70 -5.84 -4.16 11.91
CA VAL A 70 -5.62 -3.00 11.04
C VAL A 70 -6.79 -2.93 10.07
N ASP A 71 -7.44 -1.79 10.01
CA ASP A 71 -8.51 -1.52 9.07
C ASP A 71 -8.12 -0.35 8.18
N LEU A 72 -8.16 -0.56 6.88
CA LEU A 72 -7.85 0.46 5.89
C LEU A 72 -9.10 0.77 5.08
N GLU A 73 -9.55 2.02 5.18
CA GLU A 73 -10.69 2.51 4.41
C GLU A 73 -10.18 3.41 3.29
N LEU A 74 -10.45 3.00 2.05
CA LEU A 74 -10.12 3.80 0.88
C LEU A 74 -11.24 4.80 0.63
N ALA A 75 -10.97 6.08 0.88
CA ALA A 75 -11.94 7.15 0.70
C ALA A 75 -11.97 7.64 -0.76
N ARG A 76 -10.82 7.66 -1.42
CA ARG A 76 -10.72 8.17 -2.78
C ARG A 76 -9.49 7.60 -3.48
N MET A 77 -9.63 7.30 -4.77
CA MET A 77 -8.52 6.91 -5.64
C MET A 77 -8.61 7.70 -6.94
N VAL A 78 -7.50 8.30 -7.31
CA VAL A 78 -7.32 8.96 -8.61
C VAL A 78 -6.21 8.25 -9.34
N VAL A 79 -6.46 7.86 -10.58
CA VAL A 79 -5.50 7.13 -11.40
C VAL A 79 -5.02 8.00 -12.54
N ALA A 80 -3.72 8.06 -12.73
CA ALA A 80 -3.09 8.74 -13.86
C ALA A 80 -1.91 7.88 -14.35
N GLY A 81 -2.02 7.35 -15.55
CA GLY A 81 -0.99 6.48 -16.11
C GLY A 81 -0.78 5.24 -15.23
N ASP A 82 0.43 5.05 -14.78
CA ASP A 82 0.84 3.91 -13.94
C ASP A 82 0.75 4.20 -12.44
N THR A 83 0.20 5.36 -12.05
CA THR A 83 0.20 5.82 -10.67
C THR A 83 -1.22 6.03 -10.16
N ALA A 84 -1.47 5.56 -8.95
CA ALA A 84 -2.70 5.83 -8.21
C ALA A 84 -2.40 6.69 -7.00
N ALA A 85 -3.18 7.77 -6.83
CA ALA A 85 -3.16 8.58 -5.62
C ALA A 85 -4.39 8.20 -4.78
N CYS A 86 -4.15 7.77 -3.56
CA CYS A 86 -5.19 7.27 -2.67
C CYS A 86 -5.28 8.08 -1.40
N GLU A 87 -6.50 8.40 -0.99
CA GLU A 87 -6.78 8.91 0.34
C GLU A 87 -7.31 7.77 1.18
N LEU A 88 -6.67 7.52 2.32
CA LEU A 88 -6.96 6.38 3.17
C LEU A 88 -7.15 6.83 4.62
N THR A 89 -8.01 6.13 5.33
CA THR A 89 -8.06 6.17 6.79
C THR A 89 -7.58 4.83 7.30
N GLU A 90 -6.58 4.83 8.15
CA GLU A 90 -6.04 3.63 8.79
C GLU A 90 -6.43 3.63 10.26
N ARG A 91 -7.07 2.56 10.71
CA ARG A 91 -7.42 2.36 12.12
C ARG A 91 -6.67 1.15 12.62
N ILE A 92 -5.85 1.36 13.63
CA ILE A 92 -5.05 0.31 14.24
C ILE A 92 -5.52 0.10 15.67
N ARG A 93 -5.75 -1.15 16.03
CA ARG A 93 -5.88 -1.54 17.42
C ARG A 93 -4.69 -2.40 17.77
N TRP A 94 -3.96 -1.98 18.77
CA TRP A 94 -2.81 -2.69 19.28
C TRP A 94 -3.23 -3.81 20.22
N ARG A 95 -2.38 -4.79 20.43
CA ARG A 95 -2.65 -5.87 21.38
C ARG A 95 -2.82 -5.36 22.81
N SER A 96 -2.21 -4.24 23.13
CA SER A 96 -2.38 -3.57 24.42
C SER A 96 -3.80 -3.03 24.64
N GLY A 97 -4.60 -2.94 23.58
CA GLY A 97 -5.92 -2.31 23.59
C GLY A 97 -5.90 -0.85 23.17
N ALA A 98 -4.72 -0.23 23.02
CA ALA A 98 -4.61 1.13 22.51
C ALA A 98 -5.08 1.17 21.06
N THR A 99 -5.59 2.32 20.63
CA THR A 99 -6.08 2.54 19.27
C THR A 99 -5.43 3.77 18.66
N LEU A 100 -5.32 3.75 17.34
CA LEU A 100 -4.78 4.87 16.57
C LEU A 100 -5.57 5.00 15.28
N GLU A 101 -5.95 6.23 14.94
CA GLU A 101 -6.56 6.52 13.64
C GLU A 101 -5.68 7.52 12.91
N LEU A 102 -5.30 7.19 11.68
CA LEU A 102 -4.46 8.02 10.83
C LEU A 102 -5.15 8.29 9.50
N ARG A 103 -5.01 9.52 9.01
CA ARG A 103 -5.36 9.85 7.64
C ARG A 103 -4.08 9.86 6.81
N LEU A 104 -4.15 9.21 5.66
CA LEU A 104 -2.99 9.00 4.81
C LEU A 104 -3.29 9.42 3.38
N ALA A 105 -2.26 9.90 2.70
CA ALA A 105 -2.24 9.95 1.24
C ALA A 105 -1.14 8.99 0.79
N ALA A 106 -1.48 8.04 -0.07
CA ALA A 106 -0.53 7.06 -0.57
C ALA A 106 -0.52 7.09 -2.10
N PHE A 107 0.69 7.13 -2.65
CA PHE A 107 0.91 7.12 -4.09
C PHE A 107 1.53 5.78 -4.47
N TYR A 108 0.84 5.03 -5.32
CA TYR A 108 1.26 3.70 -5.77
C TYR A 108 1.63 3.75 -7.24
N THR A 109 2.82 3.28 -7.59
CA THR A 109 3.21 3.05 -8.98
C THR A 109 3.24 1.55 -9.23
N VAL A 110 2.63 1.11 -10.31
CA VAL A 110 2.45 -0.31 -10.63
C VAL A 110 2.96 -0.57 -12.04
N SER A 111 3.69 -1.67 -12.21
CA SER A 111 4.16 -2.13 -13.51
C SER A 111 4.06 -3.65 -13.54
N GLY A 112 3.47 -4.19 -14.62
CA GLY A 112 3.32 -5.64 -14.76
C GLY A 112 2.51 -6.29 -13.64
N GLY A 113 1.56 -5.56 -13.07
CA GLY A 113 0.73 -6.06 -11.96
C GLY A 113 1.40 -6.03 -10.59
N LEU A 114 2.66 -5.56 -10.50
CA LEU A 114 3.39 -5.45 -9.25
C LEU A 114 3.61 -3.99 -8.86
N ILE A 115 3.58 -3.72 -7.58
CA ILE A 115 3.87 -2.39 -7.05
C ILE A 115 5.37 -2.15 -7.12
N THR A 116 5.79 -1.07 -7.78
CA THR A 116 7.20 -0.70 -7.92
C THR A 116 7.60 0.43 -6.98
N ARG A 117 6.64 1.25 -6.58
CA ARG A 117 6.90 2.35 -5.65
C ARG A 117 5.65 2.67 -4.86
N VAL A 118 5.85 2.91 -3.58
CA VAL A 118 4.82 3.48 -2.69
C VAL A 118 5.42 4.64 -1.93
N ARG A 119 4.67 5.72 -1.86
CA ARG A 119 5.02 6.85 -1.01
C ARG A 119 3.81 7.22 -0.16
N VAL A 120 3.99 7.20 1.16
CA VAL A 120 2.91 7.45 2.12
C VAL A 120 3.17 8.75 2.88
N TYR A 121 2.17 9.60 2.91
CA TYR A 121 2.16 10.83 3.68
C TYR A 121 1.07 10.75 4.73
N ARG A 122 1.41 11.09 5.97
CA ARG A 122 0.43 11.16 7.06
C ARG A 122 -0.01 12.60 7.24
N PHE A 123 -1.31 12.77 7.45
CA PHE A 123 -1.84 14.07 7.83
C PHE A 123 -1.83 14.16 9.34
N LEU A 124 -0.98 15.03 9.87
CA LEU A 124 -0.95 15.28 11.29
C LEU A 124 -2.13 16.17 11.67
N PRO A 125 -2.81 15.92 12.80
CA PRO A 125 -3.84 16.84 13.28
C PRO A 125 -3.22 18.21 13.51
N GLY A 126 -3.80 19.21 12.88
CA GLY A 126 -3.33 20.60 12.96
C GLY A 126 -3.53 21.22 14.32
#